data_0ec57ce680c212c9c7575834bfca5856
#
_entry.id   0ec57ce680c212c9c7575834bfca5856
#
_cell.length_a   1.000
_cell.length_b   1.000
_cell.length_c   1.000
_cell.angle_alpha   90.00
_cell.angle_beta   90.00
_cell.angle_gamma   90.00
#
_symmetry.space_group_name_H-M   'P 1'
#
loop_
_entity.id
_entity.type
_entity.pdbx_description
1 polymer ?
#
loop_
_entity_poly.entity_id
_entity_poly.type
_entity_poly.pdbx_seq_one_letter_code
_entity_poly.pdbx_strand_id
1 'polypeptide(L)'
;MTGQVTTVDGRVAGRRGQATRQKLLDCLGKMLGTSPYRDVRVIDVARKAGTSPATFYQYFPDVEAAVLELAEGAVRDSAALTELVAGRSWAGKAGRQTAEDLVEGFLTFWRKHDAILRVIDLGAAEGDRRFVRIRTRVQGAVVKPLAESIEGVRARGRGAEQGPSAAALAGSLVTMMAAVSSQPKSLQALGAKQAELKPSLALLVHLGVTGRKPAK
;
A
#
# COMPACT_ATOMS: atom_id res chain seq x y z
N MET A 1 5.88 -21.23 -0.54
CA MET A 1 6.75 -21.69 -1.62
C MET A 1 7.81 -20.61 -1.83
N THR A 2 9.04 -20.85 -1.38
CA THR A 2 10.18 -19.97 -1.63
C THR A 2 10.56 -20.10 -3.10
N GLY A 3 10.17 -19.13 -3.92
CA GLY A 3 10.57 -19.07 -5.33
C GLY A 3 12.10 -19.09 -5.43
N GLN A 4 12.64 -19.90 -6.36
CA GLN A 4 14.06 -19.91 -6.66
C GLN A 4 14.48 -18.51 -7.14
N VAL A 5 15.43 -17.91 -6.43
CA VAL A 5 16.02 -16.63 -6.83
C VAL A 5 16.97 -16.88 -8.00
N THR A 6 16.68 -16.26 -9.13
CA THR A 6 17.53 -16.32 -10.33
C THR A 6 18.29 -15.00 -10.54
N THR A 7 19.48 -15.09 -11.09
CA THR A 7 20.23 -13.94 -11.63
C THR A 7 19.64 -13.50 -12.97
N VAL A 8 20.02 -12.33 -13.47
CA VAL A 8 19.53 -11.76 -14.75
C VAL A 8 19.82 -12.70 -15.93
N ASP A 9 20.92 -13.47 -15.88
CA ASP A 9 21.30 -14.48 -16.88
C ASP A 9 20.62 -15.85 -16.68
N GLY A 10 19.63 -15.94 -15.77
CA GLY A 10 18.82 -17.14 -15.55
C GLY A 10 19.43 -18.20 -14.64
N ARG A 11 20.62 -17.98 -14.06
CA ARG A 11 21.24 -18.94 -13.12
C ARG A 11 20.56 -18.90 -11.77
N VAL A 12 20.37 -20.05 -11.14
CA VAL A 12 19.86 -20.15 -9.78
C VAL A 12 20.91 -19.66 -8.79
N ALA A 13 20.57 -18.64 -8.00
CA ALA A 13 21.45 -18.11 -6.97
C ALA A 13 21.52 -19.07 -5.78
N GLY A 14 22.71 -19.56 -5.46
CA GLY A 14 22.98 -20.31 -4.23
C GLY A 14 22.80 -19.44 -2.98
N ARG A 15 22.93 -20.02 -1.78
CA ARG A 15 22.72 -19.31 -0.48
C ARG A 15 23.46 -17.96 -0.36
N ARG A 16 24.72 -17.90 -0.79
CA ARG A 16 25.50 -16.64 -0.78
C ARG A 16 24.92 -15.60 -1.73
N GLY A 17 24.50 -16.01 -2.93
CA GLY A 17 23.88 -15.13 -3.91
C GLY A 17 22.54 -14.58 -3.42
N GLN A 18 21.71 -15.41 -2.80
CA GLN A 18 20.46 -14.98 -2.17
C GLN A 18 20.71 -13.95 -1.06
N ALA A 19 21.69 -14.20 -0.19
CA ALA A 19 22.08 -13.26 0.86
C ALA A 19 22.56 -11.91 0.30
N THR A 20 23.38 -11.95 -0.78
CA THR A 20 23.85 -10.72 -1.44
C THR A 20 22.69 -9.95 -2.07
N ARG A 21 21.80 -10.64 -2.78
CA ARG A 21 20.60 -10.03 -3.36
C ARG A 21 19.71 -9.39 -2.29
N GLN A 22 19.46 -10.08 -1.19
CA GLN A 22 18.66 -9.53 -0.09
C GLN A 22 19.34 -8.30 0.52
N LYS A 23 20.67 -8.34 0.71
CA LYS A 23 21.42 -7.20 1.23
C LYS A 23 21.32 -5.97 0.33
N LEU A 24 21.32 -6.15 -1.00
CA LEU A 24 21.08 -5.07 -1.96
C LEU A 24 19.69 -4.48 -1.80
N LEU A 25 18.66 -5.31 -1.68
CA LEU A 25 17.27 -4.86 -1.45
C LEU A 25 17.12 -4.12 -0.12
N ASP A 26 17.72 -4.62 0.97
CA ASP A 26 17.68 -3.98 2.28
C ASP A 26 18.36 -2.60 2.26
N CYS A 27 19.50 -2.50 1.57
CA CYS A 27 20.21 -1.22 1.39
C CYS A 27 19.37 -0.25 0.55
N LEU A 28 18.79 -0.70 -0.54
CA LEU A 28 17.89 0.11 -1.37
C LEU A 28 16.69 0.61 -0.55
N GLY A 29 16.01 -0.27 0.18
CA GLY A 29 14.87 0.11 1.02
C GLY A 29 15.22 1.18 2.05
N LYS A 30 16.39 1.05 2.72
CA LYS A 30 16.89 2.08 3.65
C LYS A 30 17.19 3.41 2.96
N MET A 31 17.72 3.38 1.73
CA MET A 31 18.01 4.60 0.96
C MET A 31 16.72 5.30 0.53
N LEU A 32 15.71 4.58 0.09
CA LEU A 32 14.40 5.14 -0.26
C LEU A 32 13.70 5.81 0.94
N GLY A 33 14.01 5.38 2.16
CA GLY A 33 13.51 6.01 3.38
C GLY A 33 14.18 7.35 3.73
N THR A 34 15.37 7.63 3.18
CA THR A 34 16.20 8.79 3.57
C THR A 34 16.56 9.72 2.43
N SER A 35 16.35 9.31 1.19
CA SER A 35 16.73 10.06 -0.01
C SER A 35 15.61 10.05 -1.06
N PRO A 36 15.47 11.10 -1.87
CA PRO A 36 14.56 11.07 -3.01
C PRO A 36 14.90 9.90 -3.95
N TYR A 37 13.88 9.23 -4.47
CA TYR A 37 14.08 8.07 -5.37
C TYR A 37 14.95 8.41 -6.59
N ARG A 38 14.78 9.61 -7.15
CA ARG A 38 15.54 10.06 -8.34
C ARG A 38 17.05 10.22 -8.09
N ASP A 39 17.47 10.32 -6.83
CA ASP A 39 18.88 10.45 -6.44
C ASP A 39 19.52 9.09 -6.14
N VAL A 40 18.73 8.00 -6.10
CA VAL A 40 19.23 6.66 -5.80
C VAL A 40 19.93 6.07 -7.03
N ARG A 41 21.24 5.81 -6.90
CA ARG A 41 22.07 5.24 -7.98
C ARG A 41 22.55 3.84 -7.63
N VAL A 42 22.71 2.99 -8.65
CA VAL A 42 23.24 1.63 -8.49
C VAL A 42 24.56 1.60 -7.72
N ILE A 43 25.47 2.55 -8.04
CA ILE A 43 26.79 2.63 -7.38
C ILE A 43 26.67 2.84 -5.87
N ASP A 44 25.68 3.63 -5.43
CA ASP A 44 25.48 3.96 -4.02
C ASP A 44 24.84 2.79 -3.28
N VAL A 45 23.87 2.11 -3.90
CA VAL A 45 23.26 0.89 -3.37
C VAL A 45 24.29 -0.21 -3.20
N ALA A 46 25.10 -0.46 -4.24
CA ALA A 46 26.15 -1.48 -4.21
C ALA A 46 27.19 -1.18 -3.14
N ARG A 47 27.69 0.07 -3.06
CA ARG A 47 28.65 0.51 -2.04
C ARG A 47 28.09 0.32 -0.63
N LYS A 48 26.83 0.72 -0.38
CA LYS A 48 26.16 0.55 0.92
C LYS A 48 25.96 -0.92 1.28
N ALA A 49 25.77 -1.79 0.29
CA ALA A 49 25.71 -3.23 0.45
C ALA A 49 27.07 -3.91 0.58
N GLY A 50 28.18 -3.17 0.48
CA GLY A 50 29.55 -3.72 0.52
C GLY A 50 29.85 -4.64 -0.68
N THR A 51 29.38 -4.26 -1.87
CA THR A 51 29.58 -5.01 -3.11
C THR A 51 29.87 -4.07 -4.28
N SER A 52 30.06 -4.60 -5.48
CA SER A 52 30.33 -3.81 -6.70
C SER A 52 29.04 -3.52 -7.49
N PRO A 53 29.02 -2.47 -8.33
CA PRO A 53 27.93 -2.26 -9.29
C PRO A 53 27.72 -3.46 -10.23
N ALA A 54 28.78 -4.15 -10.63
CA ALA A 54 28.68 -5.37 -11.45
C ALA A 54 27.87 -6.46 -10.71
N THR A 55 28.06 -6.60 -9.39
CA THR A 55 27.26 -7.52 -8.57
C THR A 55 25.78 -7.12 -8.51
N PHE A 56 25.46 -5.82 -8.46
CA PHE A 56 24.07 -5.36 -8.54
C PHE A 56 23.43 -5.81 -9.85
N TYR A 57 24.09 -5.56 -10.98
CA TYR A 57 23.59 -5.93 -12.30
C TYR A 57 23.45 -7.43 -12.55
N GLN A 58 24.10 -8.28 -11.75
CA GLN A 58 23.84 -9.73 -11.76
C GLN A 58 22.43 -10.08 -11.28
N TYR A 59 21.84 -9.28 -10.39
CA TYR A 59 20.54 -9.54 -9.78
C TYR A 59 19.42 -8.65 -10.32
N PHE A 60 19.74 -7.42 -10.69
CA PHE A 60 18.75 -6.42 -11.13
C PHE A 60 19.29 -5.67 -12.34
N PRO A 61 18.51 -5.58 -13.43
CA PRO A 61 18.94 -4.83 -14.63
C PRO A 61 19.05 -3.33 -14.36
N ASP A 62 18.26 -2.81 -13.44
CA ASP A 62 18.19 -1.40 -13.06
C ASP A 62 17.65 -1.23 -11.62
N VAL A 63 17.63 0.01 -11.14
CA VAL A 63 17.08 0.35 -9.81
C VAL A 63 15.58 0.10 -9.76
N GLU A 64 14.88 0.36 -10.86
CA GLU A 64 13.43 0.16 -10.98
C GLU A 64 13.04 -1.30 -10.74
N ALA A 65 13.76 -2.24 -11.33
CA ALA A 65 13.53 -3.68 -11.12
C ALA A 65 13.73 -4.09 -9.66
N ALA A 66 14.75 -3.55 -8.99
CA ALA A 66 14.96 -3.78 -7.56
C ALA A 66 13.86 -3.15 -6.70
N VAL A 67 13.37 -1.96 -7.07
CA VAL A 67 12.22 -1.32 -6.40
C VAL A 67 10.95 -2.14 -6.57
N LEU A 68 10.68 -2.65 -7.77
CA LEU A 68 9.52 -3.51 -8.02
C LEU A 68 9.55 -4.79 -7.17
N GLU A 69 10.72 -5.36 -6.95
CA GLU A 69 10.88 -6.51 -6.06
C GLU A 69 10.56 -6.15 -4.59
N LEU A 70 11.04 -5.00 -4.10
CA LEU A 70 10.65 -4.48 -2.78
C LEU A 70 9.14 -4.25 -2.68
N ALA A 71 8.54 -3.74 -3.76
CA ALA A 71 7.11 -3.47 -3.84
C ALA A 71 6.25 -4.75 -3.74
N GLU A 72 6.74 -5.89 -4.21
CA GLU A 72 6.09 -7.18 -4.02
C GLU A 72 5.95 -7.54 -2.52
N GLY A 73 6.86 -7.08 -1.68
CA GLY A 73 6.74 -7.16 -0.22
C GLY A 73 5.50 -6.43 0.29
N ALA A 74 5.30 -5.18 -0.15
CA ALA A 74 4.12 -4.41 0.20
C ALA A 74 2.82 -5.07 -0.31
N VAL A 75 2.83 -5.65 -1.52
CA VAL A 75 1.67 -6.41 -2.05
C VAL A 75 1.35 -7.62 -1.16
N ARG A 76 2.36 -8.38 -0.73
CA ARG A 76 2.11 -9.53 0.18
C ARG A 76 1.51 -9.07 1.51
N ASP A 77 2.08 -8.04 2.10
CA ASP A 77 1.63 -7.52 3.39
C ASP A 77 0.24 -6.87 3.32
N SER A 78 -0.15 -6.32 2.15
CA SER A 78 -1.48 -5.73 1.96
C SER A 78 -2.61 -6.76 2.08
N ALA A 79 -2.33 -8.05 1.91
CA ALA A 79 -3.32 -9.11 2.07
C ALA A 79 -3.96 -9.12 3.48
N ALA A 80 -3.21 -8.75 4.51
CA ALA A 80 -3.74 -8.62 5.87
C ALA A 80 -4.83 -7.55 6.01
N LEU A 81 -4.84 -6.54 5.14
CA LEU A 81 -5.89 -5.51 5.13
C LEU A 81 -7.24 -6.06 4.68
N THR A 82 -7.26 -7.09 3.86
CA THR A 82 -8.48 -7.77 3.44
C THR A 82 -9.26 -8.32 4.63
N GLU A 83 -8.57 -8.90 5.62
CA GLU A 83 -9.18 -9.50 6.81
C GLU A 83 -9.84 -8.47 7.75
N LEU A 84 -9.44 -7.20 7.64
CA LEU A 84 -10.04 -6.11 8.41
C LEU A 84 -11.41 -5.70 7.87
N VAL A 85 -11.78 -6.14 6.68
CA VAL A 85 -13.02 -5.78 5.99
C VAL A 85 -13.88 -6.99 5.68
N ALA A 86 -13.29 -8.06 5.13
CA ALA A 86 -14.02 -9.23 4.65
C ALA A 86 -14.80 -9.91 5.79
N GLY A 87 -16.10 -10.10 5.57
CA GLY A 87 -16.98 -10.78 6.54
C GLY A 87 -17.26 -9.99 7.83
N ARG A 88 -16.77 -8.75 7.96
CA ARG A 88 -16.99 -7.91 9.15
C ARG A 88 -18.36 -7.25 9.12
N SER A 89 -18.91 -7.00 10.31
CA SER A 89 -20.18 -6.29 10.44
C SER A 89 -20.00 -4.77 10.26
N TRP A 90 -20.91 -4.16 9.51
CA TRP A 90 -20.98 -2.69 9.35
C TRP A 90 -22.17 -2.07 10.08
N ALA A 91 -22.90 -2.83 10.89
CA ALA A 91 -24.07 -2.37 11.61
C ALA A 91 -23.72 -1.81 13.00
N GLY A 92 -24.36 -0.71 13.40
CA GLY A 92 -24.30 -0.14 14.75
C GLY A 92 -22.88 0.09 15.26
N LYS A 93 -22.62 -0.27 16.52
CA LYS A 93 -21.30 -0.14 17.17
C LYS A 93 -20.24 -1.01 16.51
N ALA A 94 -20.60 -2.23 16.07
CA ALA A 94 -19.67 -3.12 15.38
C ALA A 94 -19.18 -2.53 14.06
N GLY A 95 -20.06 -1.84 13.31
CA GLY A 95 -19.66 -1.17 12.07
C GLY A 95 -18.70 0.00 12.30
N ARG A 96 -18.88 0.75 13.39
CA ARG A 96 -17.92 1.78 13.80
C ARG A 96 -16.55 1.15 14.09
N GLN A 97 -16.51 0.09 14.90
CA GLN A 97 -15.28 -0.60 15.24
C GLN A 97 -14.57 -1.16 14.00
N THR A 98 -15.33 -1.74 13.05
CA THR A 98 -14.78 -2.20 11.78
C THR A 98 -14.09 -1.07 10.99
N ALA A 99 -14.70 0.12 10.94
CA ALA A 99 -14.10 1.27 10.27
C ALA A 99 -12.83 1.76 11.00
N GLU A 100 -12.84 1.78 12.32
CA GLU A 100 -11.68 2.15 13.15
C GLU A 100 -10.52 1.16 12.98
N ASP A 101 -10.81 -0.16 12.99
CA ASP A 101 -9.82 -1.22 12.78
C ASP A 101 -9.21 -1.14 11.37
N LEU A 102 -10.04 -0.93 10.34
CA LEU A 102 -9.56 -0.76 8.97
C LEU A 102 -8.63 0.44 8.85
N VAL A 103 -9.03 1.59 9.37
CA VAL A 103 -8.21 2.81 9.29
C VAL A 103 -6.90 2.64 10.05
N GLU A 104 -6.90 2.06 11.25
CA GLU A 104 -5.67 1.80 12.01
C GLU A 104 -4.75 0.85 11.27
N GLY A 105 -5.29 -0.27 10.75
CA GLY A 105 -4.51 -1.23 9.97
C GLY A 105 -3.93 -0.60 8.71
N PHE A 106 -4.72 0.19 8.00
CA PHE A 106 -4.28 0.91 6.80
C PHE A 106 -3.16 1.92 7.10
N LEU A 107 -3.32 2.75 8.13
CA LEU A 107 -2.30 3.72 8.55
C LEU A 107 -1.00 3.02 9.00
N THR A 108 -1.11 1.88 9.68
CA THR A 108 0.03 1.08 10.11
C THR A 108 0.75 0.46 8.92
N PHE A 109 0.00 -0.12 7.97
CA PHE A 109 0.54 -0.62 6.71
C PHE A 109 1.26 0.50 5.94
N TRP A 110 0.63 1.67 5.81
CA TRP A 110 1.22 2.81 5.10
C TRP A 110 2.54 3.24 5.74
N ARG A 111 2.58 3.44 7.07
CA ARG A 111 3.82 3.80 7.79
C ARG A 111 4.94 2.79 7.58
N LYS A 112 4.61 1.51 7.59
CA LYS A 112 5.58 0.42 7.36
C LYS A 112 6.19 0.48 5.96
N HIS A 113 5.39 0.83 4.96
CA HIS A 113 5.76 0.77 3.54
C HIS A 113 5.91 2.16 2.89
N ASP A 114 5.88 3.25 3.66
CA ASP A 114 5.83 4.63 3.17
C ASP A 114 6.87 4.91 2.07
N ALA A 115 8.12 4.54 2.29
CA ALA A 115 9.19 4.79 1.33
C ALA A 115 8.93 4.15 -0.04
N ILE A 116 8.47 2.89 -0.05
CA ILE A 116 8.22 2.16 -1.30
C ILE A 116 6.90 2.59 -1.95
N LEU A 117 5.87 2.89 -1.15
CA LEU A 117 4.57 3.35 -1.65
C LEU A 117 4.70 4.68 -2.37
N ARG A 118 5.51 5.62 -1.87
CA ARG A 118 5.82 6.88 -2.56
C ARG A 118 6.45 6.66 -3.93
N VAL A 119 7.37 5.70 -4.06
CA VAL A 119 7.99 5.37 -5.35
C VAL A 119 6.98 4.72 -6.30
N ILE A 120 6.13 3.83 -5.78
CA ILE A 120 5.05 3.21 -6.55
C ILE A 120 4.09 4.27 -7.09
N ASP A 121 3.68 5.23 -6.24
CA ASP A 121 2.77 6.29 -6.65
C ASP A 121 3.40 7.23 -7.69
N LEU A 122 4.70 7.56 -7.53
CA LEU A 122 5.43 8.36 -8.49
C LEU A 122 5.52 7.66 -9.87
N GLY A 123 6.00 6.43 -9.91
CA GLY A 123 6.14 5.68 -11.17
C GLY A 123 4.79 5.42 -11.84
N ALA A 124 3.75 5.18 -11.05
CA ALA A 124 2.38 5.04 -11.58
C ALA A 124 1.83 6.36 -12.15
N ALA A 125 2.14 7.50 -11.52
CA ALA A 125 1.75 8.83 -12.01
C ALA A 125 2.49 9.21 -13.30
N GLU A 126 3.74 8.74 -13.46
CA GLU A 126 4.54 8.90 -14.69
C GLU A 126 4.11 7.91 -15.81
N GLY A 127 3.13 7.05 -15.55
CA GLY A 127 2.53 6.16 -16.55
C GLY A 127 3.26 4.80 -16.70
N ASP A 128 4.21 4.46 -15.84
CA ASP A 128 4.85 3.15 -15.88
C ASP A 128 3.86 2.04 -15.47
N ARG A 129 3.52 1.20 -16.46
CA ARG A 129 2.52 0.13 -16.30
C ARG A 129 2.90 -0.91 -15.24
N ARG A 130 4.19 -1.08 -14.93
CA ARG A 130 4.67 -2.00 -13.89
C ARG A 130 4.25 -1.48 -12.52
N PHE A 131 4.48 -0.18 -12.24
CA PHE A 131 4.07 0.48 -11.00
C PHE A 131 2.55 0.62 -10.89
N VAL A 132 1.86 0.92 -12.00
CA VAL A 132 0.37 0.93 -12.03
C VAL A 132 -0.18 -0.44 -11.58
N ARG A 133 0.37 -1.56 -12.08
CA ARG A 133 -0.06 -2.90 -11.68
C ARG A 133 0.17 -3.17 -10.19
N ILE A 134 1.34 -2.80 -9.66
CA ILE A 134 1.65 -2.95 -8.23
C ILE A 134 0.67 -2.14 -7.39
N ARG A 135 0.48 -0.85 -7.72
CA ARG A 135 -0.47 0.02 -7.02
C ARG A 135 -1.88 -0.56 -7.00
N THR A 136 -2.35 -1.04 -8.15
CA THR A 136 -3.67 -1.67 -8.27
C THR A 136 -3.80 -2.92 -7.39
N ARG A 137 -2.73 -3.73 -7.27
CA ARG A 137 -2.75 -4.92 -6.41
C ARG A 137 -2.79 -4.54 -4.92
N VAL A 138 -1.98 -3.58 -4.49
CA VAL A 138 -1.97 -3.09 -3.10
C VAL A 138 -3.34 -2.50 -2.73
N GLN A 139 -3.88 -1.61 -3.54
CA GLN A 139 -5.18 -0.99 -3.29
C GLN A 139 -6.32 -2.00 -3.38
N GLY A 140 -6.24 -2.94 -4.30
CA GLY A 140 -7.24 -3.98 -4.51
C GLY A 140 -7.48 -4.88 -3.29
N ALA A 141 -6.49 -5.03 -2.41
CA ALA A 141 -6.62 -5.76 -1.15
C ALA A 141 -7.68 -5.15 -0.21
N VAL A 142 -7.96 -3.85 -0.36
CA VAL A 142 -9.02 -3.16 0.43
C VAL A 142 -10.22 -2.81 -0.43
N VAL A 143 -10.02 -2.34 -1.66
CA VAL A 143 -11.11 -1.89 -2.55
C VAL A 143 -12.12 -3.00 -2.80
N LYS A 144 -11.66 -4.23 -3.10
CA LYS A 144 -12.56 -5.35 -3.41
C LYS A 144 -13.45 -5.72 -2.23
N PRO A 145 -12.93 -6.09 -1.04
CA PRO A 145 -13.77 -6.46 0.09
C PRO A 145 -14.61 -5.30 0.61
N LEU A 146 -14.16 -4.05 0.44
CA LEU A 146 -14.94 -2.87 0.82
C LEU A 146 -16.12 -2.67 -0.13
N ALA A 147 -15.94 -2.86 -1.44
CA ALA A 147 -17.03 -2.84 -2.41
C ALA A 147 -18.08 -3.92 -2.13
N GLU A 148 -17.65 -5.15 -1.85
CA GLU A 148 -18.54 -6.24 -1.44
C GLU A 148 -19.32 -5.90 -0.16
N SER A 149 -18.66 -5.26 0.81
CA SER A 149 -19.31 -4.79 2.05
C SER A 149 -20.37 -3.74 1.76
N ILE A 150 -20.08 -2.76 0.87
CA ILE A 150 -21.04 -1.73 0.46
C ILE A 150 -22.25 -2.36 -0.23
N GLU A 151 -22.04 -3.31 -1.13
CA GLU A 151 -23.13 -4.06 -1.81
C GLU A 151 -23.97 -4.83 -0.79
N GLY A 152 -23.32 -5.53 0.14
CA GLY A 152 -24.02 -6.28 1.20
C GLY A 152 -24.83 -5.39 2.15
N VAL A 153 -24.38 -4.17 2.44
CA VAL A 153 -25.15 -3.19 3.23
C VAL A 153 -26.34 -2.66 2.43
N ARG A 154 -26.14 -2.34 1.15
CA ARG A 154 -27.20 -1.87 0.26
C ARG A 154 -28.29 -2.92 0.08
N ALA A 155 -27.93 -4.18 -0.15
CA ALA A 155 -28.90 -5.27 -0.32
C ALA A 155 -29.80 -5.48 0.91
N ARG A 156 -29.33 -5.10 2.11
CA ARG A 156 -30.14 -5.16 3.35
C ARG A 156 -30.95 -3.91 3.62
N GLY A 157 -30.69 -2.80 2.93
CA GLY A 157 -31.37 -1.51 3.09
C GLY A 157 -32.53 -1.34 2.11
N ARG A 158 -33.67 -0.79 2.57
CA ARG A 158 -34.75 -0.37 1.67
C ARG A 158 -34.30 0.92 0.97
N GLY A 159 -33.98 0.89 -0.33
CA GLY A 159 -33.61 2.07 -1.13
C GLY A 159 -32.20 2.00 -1.75
N ALA A 160 -31.68 0.83 -1.96
CA ALA A 160 -30.29 0.56 -2.38
C ALA A 160 -29.93 0.93 -3.84
N GLU A 161 -30.85 1.39 -4.66
CA GLU A 161 -30.62 1.53 -6.11
C GLU A 161 -30.13 2.92 -6.57
N GLN A 162 -30.03 3.91 -5.71
CA GLN A 162 -29.65 5.27 -6.11
C GLN A 162 -28.32 5.70 -5.47
N GLY A 163 -27.22 5.48 -6.17
CA GLY A 163 -25.90 5.94 -5.72
C GLY A 163 -24.77 5.51 -6.66
N PRO A 164 -23.55 6.03 -6.46
CA PRO A 164 -22.36 5.60 -7.20
C PRO A 164 -22.13 4.10 -7.05
N SER A 165 -21.47 3.45 -8.03
CA SER A 165 -21.12 2.04 -7.92
C SER A 165 -20.31 1.77 -6.64
N ALA A 166 -20.50 0.59 -6.05
CA ALA A 166 -19.76 0.20 -4.83
C ALA A 166 -18.24 0.25 -5.06
N ALA A 167 -17.79 -0.15 -6.25
CA ALA A 167 -16.38 -0.08 -6.63
C ALA A 167 -15.84 1.36 -6.70
N ALA A 168 -16.61 2.30 -7.26
CA ALA A 168 -16.22 3.71 -7.31
C ALA A 168 -16.13 4.30 -5.90
N LEU A 169 -17.12 4.00 -5.03
CA LEU A 169 -17.14 4.49 -3.66
C LEU A 169 -15.99 3.89 -2.84
N ALA A 170 -15.77 2.58 -2.92
CA ALA A 170 -14.65 1.91 -2.26
C ALA A 170 -13.30 2.46 -2.73
N GLY A 171 -13.11 2.63 -4.04
CA GLY A 171 -11.91 3.21 -4.62
C GLY A 171 -11.65 4.64 -4.12
N SER A 172 -12.69 5.47 -4.04
CA SER A 172 -12.60 6.84 -3.50
C SER A 172 -12.18 6.85 -2.04
N LEU A 173 -12.78 5.98 -1.20
CA LEU A 173 -12.43 5.87 0.22
C LEU A 173 -10.97 5.41 0.42
N VAL A 174 -10.52 4.42 -0.33
CA VAL A 174 -9.13 3.93 -0.26
C VAL A 174 -8.14 5.00 -0.73
N THR A 175 -8.46 5.71 -1.82
CA THR A 175 -7.63 6.82 -2.32
C THR A 175 -7.54 7.96 -1.29
N MET A 176 -8.65 8.31 -0.64
CA MET A 176 -8.67 9.29 0.45
C MET A 176 -7.78 8.85 1.61
N MET A 177 -7.89 7.60 2.06
CA MET A 177 -7.03 7.07 3.13
C MET A 177 -5.56 7.12 2.73
N ALA A 178 -5.21 6.76 1.51
CA ALA A 178 -3.85 6.83 0.99
C ALA A 178 -3.32 8.26 0.96
N ALA A 179 -4.10 9.22 0.45
CA ALA A 179 -3.74 10.63 0.38
C ALA A 179 -3.49 11.23 1.78
N VAL A 180 -4.37 10.96 2.74
CA VAL A 180 -4.19 11.43 4.13
C VAL A 180 -2.95 10.79 4.77
N SER A 181 -2.68 9.51 4.49
CA SER A 181 -1.51 8.79 5.01
C SER A 181 -0.19 9.32 4.47
N SER A 182 -0.16 9.72 3.19
CA SER A 182 1.05 10.20 2.50
C SER A 182 1.38 11.67 2.81
N GLN A 183 0.40 12.48 3.22
CA GLN A 183 0.55 13.94 3.36
C GLN A 183 0.11 14.50 4.72
N PRO A 184 0.45 13.89 5.86
CA PRO A 184 -0.02 14.35 7.17
C PRO A 184 0.46 15.75 7.51
N LYS A 185 1.69 16.14 7.11
CA LYS A 185 2.26 17.47 7.35
C LYS A 185 1.52 18.55 6.58
N SER A 186 1.11 18.27 5.34
CA SER A 186 0.34 19.24 4.53
C SER A 186 -1.03 19.52 5.14
N LEU A 187 -1.70 18.48 5.65
CA LEU A 187 -2.97 18.63 6.35
C LEU A 187 -2.83 19.42 7.67
N GLN A 188 -1.73 19.20 8.40
CA GLN A 188 -1.42 20.00 9.60
C GLN A 188 -1.20 21.47 9.28
N ALA A 189 -0.53 21.78 8.17
CA ALA A 189 -0.34 23.17 7.72
C ALA A 189 -1.68 23.85 7.35
N LEU A 190 -2.71 23.07 7.01
CA LEU A 190 -4.09 23.53 6.78
C LEU A 190 -4.95 23.55 8.06
N GLY A 191 -4.34 23.33 9.23
CA GLY A 191 -5.01 23.40 10.53
C GLY A 191 -5.58 22.09 11.06
N ALA A 192 -5.44 20.96 10.34
CA ALA A 192 -5.89 19.66 10.83
C ALA A 192 -4.98 19.17 11.97
N LYS A 193 -5.57 18.79 13.10
CA LYS A 193 -4.79 18.19 14.19
C LYS A 193 -4.53 16.71 13.89
N GLN A 194 -3.28 16.29 14.10
CA GLN A 194 -2.85 14.90 13.85
C GLN A 194 -3.76 13.86 14.56
N ALA A 195 -4.16 14.15 15.80
CA ALA A 195 -5.02 13.28 16.60
C ALA A 195 -6.44 13.13 16.03
N GLU A 196 -6.89 14.07 15.19
CA GLU A 196 -8.22 14.08 14.60
C GLU A 196 -8.30 13.37 13.25
N LEU A 197 -7.14 13.16 12.57
CA LEU A 197 -7.13 12.55 11.23
C LEU A 197 -7.67 11.11 11.23
N LYS A 198 -7.23 10.28 12.18
CA LYS A 198 -7.69 8.89 12.29
C LYS A 198 -9.20 8.79 12.56
N PRO A 199 -9.78 9.44 13.59
CA PRO A 199 -11.22 9.37 13.81
C PRO A 199 -12.04 9.98 12.67
N SER A 200 -11.53 11.02 11.98
CA SER A 200 -12.17 11.58 10.79
C SER A 200 -12.22 10.59 9.64
N LEU A 201 -11.12 9.89 9.36
CA LEU A 201 -11.08 8.83 8.35
C LEU A 201 -12.05 7.70 8.69
N ALA A 202 -12.07 7.23 9.95
CA ALA A 202 -12.97 6.16 10.38
C ALA A 202 -14.45 6.56 10.22
N LEU A 203 -14.79 7.80 10.57
CA LEU A 203 -16.14 8.35 10.35
C LEU A 203 -16.48 8.35 8.86
N LEU A 204 -15.61 8.86 7.99
CA LEU A 204 -15.84 8.95 6.54
C LEU A 204 -15.96 7.56 5.89
N VAL A 205 -15.13 6.61 6.31
CA VAL A 205 -15.22 5.21 5.85
C VAL A 205 -16.55 4.60 6.29
N HIS A 206 -16.93 4.74 7.55
CA HIS A 206 -18.21 4.24 8.05
C HIS A 206 -19.41 4.84 7.29
N LEU A 207 -19.43 6.17 7.12
CA LEU A 207 -20.47 6.86 6.36
C LEU A 207 -20.50 6.40 4.90
N GLY A 208 -19.35 6.27 4.26
CA GLY A 208 -19.26 5.81 2.86
C GLY A 208 -19.78 4.40 2.67
N VAL A 209 -19.52 3.48 3.61
CA VAL A 209 -20.00 2.10 3.52
C VAL A 209 -21.47 1.98 3.86
N THR A 210 -21.95 2.68 4.90
CA THR A 210 -23.29 2.49 5.47
C THR A 210 -24.32 3.47 4.96
N GLY A 211 -23.90 4.62 4.43
CA GLY A 211 -24.78 5.74 4.10
C GLY A 211 -25.43 6.40 5.33
N ARG A 212 -25.00 6.05 6.55
CA ARG A 212 -25.63 6.47 7.81
C ARG A 212 -24.58 6.91 8.83
N LYS A 213 -24.91 7.92 9.63
CA LYS A 213 -24.10 8.28 10.79
C LYS A 213 -23.99 7.09 11.75
N PRO A 214 -22.80 6.87 12.37
CA PRO A 214 -22.66 5.84 13.40
C PRO A 214 -23.59 6.14 14.58
N ALA A 215 -24.18 5.10 15.17
CA ALA A 215 -24.89 5.24 16.44
C ALA A 215 -23.90 5.72 17.53
N LYS A 216 -24.38 6.61 18.41
CA LYS A 216 -23.61 7.09 19.57
C LYS A 216 -23.31 5.95 20.55
#